data_6623f43e6533818b79848ab2a0f43209
#
_entry.id   6623f43e6533818b79848ab2a0f43209
#
_cell.length_a   1.000
_cell.length_b   1.000
_cell.length_c   1.000
_cell.angle_alpha   90.00
_cell.angle_beta   90.00
_cell.angle_gamma   90.00
#
_symmetry.space_group_name_H-M   'P 1'
#
loop_
_entity.id
_entity.type
_entity.pdbx_description
1 polymer ?
#
loop_
_entity_poly.entity_id
_entity_poly.type
_entity_poly.pdbx_seq_one_letter_code
_entity_poly.pdbx_strand_id
1 'polypeptide(L)' 'MMKYKIFTNASAPYEGKKIAIDVSKVQSIFEDVLKSDEGKHTTLWSPNNSWTVKENFDTVMKIVGEKE' A
#
# COMPACT_ATOMS: atom_id res chain seq x y z
N MET A 1 2.73 -6.32 17.66
CA MET A 1 3.90 -6.83 16.96
C MET A 1 4.03 -6.16 15.61
N MET A 2 5.20 -5.66 15.29
CA MET A 2 5.42 -5.01 14.00
C MET A 2 5.51 -6.04 12.89
N LYS A 3 4.90 -5.71 11.76
CA LYS A 3 4.85 -6.65 10.65
C LYS A 3 5.04 -5.86 9.35
N TYR A 4 6.28 -5.67 8.97
CA TYR A 4 6.61 -4.89 7.77
C TYR A 4 6.49 -5.72 6.51
N LYS A 5 5.83 -5.15 5.51
CA LYS A 5 5.76 -5.71 4.17
C LYS A 5 6.24 -4.66 3.18
N ILE A 6 6.77 -5.11 2.07
CA ILE A 6 7.38 -4.24 1.08
C ILE A 6 6.42 -3.99 -0.07
N PHE A 7 6.23 -2.72 -0.39
CA PHE A 7 5.39 -2.29 -1.50
C PHE A 7 6.15 -1.29 -2.35
N THR A 8 5.58 -0.91 -3.48
CA THR A 8 6.14 0.12 -4.35
C THR A 8 5.35 1.40 -4.18
N ASN A 9 6.02 2.46 -3.78
CA ASN A 9 5.38 3.74 -3.51
C ASN A 9 4.83 4.35 -4.79
N ALA A 10 3.59 4.82 -4.75
CA ALA A 10 2.95 5.45 -5.91
C ALA A 10 2.90 6.96 -5.81
N SER A 11 3.37 7.54 -4.71
CA SER A 11 3.25 8.98 -4.44
C SER A 11 4.58 9.68 -4.58
N ALA A 12 4.56 10.88 -5.19
CA ALA A 12 5.74 11.72 -5.24
C ALA A 12 6.12 12.14 -3.83
N PRO A 13 7.38 12.42 -3.54
CA PRO A 13 8.51 12.41 -4.48
C PRO A 13 9.18 11.05 -4.64
N TYR A 14 8.69 10.02 -3.94
CA TYR A 14 9.35 8.72 -3.92
C TYR A 14 8.66 7.68 -4.80
N GLU A 15 7.93 8.13 -5.79
CA GLU A 15 7.23 7.22 -6.68
C GLU A 15 8.20 6.21 -7.29
N GLY A 16 7.80 4.94 -7.28
CA GLY A 16 8.62 3.86 -7.83
C GLY A 16 9.62 3.29 -6.86
N LYS A 17 9.79 3.91 -5.69
CA LYS A 17 10.71 3.40 -4.69
C LYS A 17 10.01 2.41 -3.77
N LYS A 18 10.77 1.48 -3.22
CA LYS A 18 10.21 0.51 -2.28
C LYS A 18 9.90 1.20 -0.96
N ILE A 19 8.80 0.78 -0.35
CA ILE A 19 8.42 1.28 0.96
C ILE A 19 8.01 0.11 1.84
N ALA A 20 8.47 0.12 3.08
CA ALA A 20 8.10 -0.91 4.06
C ALA A 20 7.00 -0.33 4.94
N ILE A 21 5.87 -1.00 4.98
CA ILE A 21 4.72 -0.54 5.75
C ILE A 21 4.43 -1.57 6.83
N ASP A 22 4.24 -1.08 8.05
CA ASP A 22 3.83 -1.93 9.17
C ASP A 22 2.35 -2.23 9.03
N VAL A 23 2.04 -3.36 8.43
CA VAL A 23 0.65 -3.68 8.12
C VAL A 23 -0.17 -4.02 9.36
N SER A 24 0.49 -4.24 10.51
CA SER A 24 -0.23 -4.47 11.75
C SER A 24 -0.96 -3.21 12.23
N LYS A 25 -0.56 -2.05 11.73
CA LYS A 25 -1.17 -0.77 12.12
C LYS A 25 -2.14 -0.23 11.07
N VAL A 26 -2.27 -0.92 9.95
CA VAL A 26 -3.17 -0.48 8.89
C VAL A 26 -4.59 -0.85 9.29
N GLN A 27 -5.48 0.13 9.20
CA GLN A 27 -6.88 -0.06 9.58
C GLN A 27 -7.77 -0.36 8.39
N SER A 28 -7.49 0.26 7.25
CA SER A 28 -8.32 0.09 6.05
C SER A 28 -7.44 -0.02 4.83
N ILE A 29 -7.86 -0.85 3.89
CA ILE A 29 -7.18 -1.00 2.61
C ILE A 29 -8.24 -0.87 1.54
N PHE A 30 -8.04 0.02 0.57
CA PHE A 30 -9.03 0.20 -0.48
C PHE A 30 -8.37 0.52 -1.81
N GLU A 31 -9.09 0.20 -2.87
CA GLU A 31 -8.64 0.46 -4.22
C GLU A 31 -8.78 1.94 -4.53
N ASP A 32 -7.71 2.52 -5.08
CA ASP A 32 -7.69 3.94 -5.39
C ASP A 32 -7.38 4.10 -6.87
N VAL A 33 -8.17 4.92 -7.55
CA VAL A 33 -7.98 5.18 -8.97
C VAL A 33 -7.47 6.61 -9.13
N LEU A 34 -6.22 6.74 -9.53
CA LEU A 34 -5.63 8.05 -9.73
C LEU A 34 -6.04 8.60 -11.08
N LYS A 35 -6.26 9.92 -11.15
CA LYS A 35 -6.81 10.56 -12.34
C LYS A 35 -5.97 10.31 -13.59
N SER A 36 -4.67 10.34 -13.45
CA SER A 36 -3.77 10.25 -14.60
C SER A 36 -3.27 8.86 -14.84
N ASP A 37 -3.82 7.89 -14.14
CA ASP A 37 -3.28 6.54 -14.16
C ASP A 37 -4.24 5.59 -14.84
N GLU A 38 -3.70 4.78 -15.73
CA GLU A 38 -4.49 3.75 -16.39
C GLU A 38 -4.65 2.52 -15.52
N GLY A 39 -3.79 2.36 -14.53
CA GLY A 39 -3.87 1.27 -13.59
C GLY A 39 -4.55 1.70 -12.32
N LYS A 40 -4.87 0.71 -11.50
CA LYS A 40 -5.46 0.97 -10.20
C LYS A 40 -4.42 0.79 -9.12
N HIS A 41 -4.34 1.78 -8.26
CA HIS A 41 -3.45 1.72 -7.12
C HIS A 41 -4.24 1.35 -5.88
N THR A 42 -3.55 1.06 -4.80
CA THR A 42 -4.17 0.67 -3.55
C THR A 42 -3.70 1.60 -2.45
N THR A 43 -4.62 2.04 -1.61
CA THR A 43 -4.29 2.87 -0.47
C THR A 43 -4.45 2.07 0.82
N LEU A 44 -3.41 2.13 1.65
CA LEU A 44 -3.43 1.55 2.98
C LEU A 44 -3.56 2.71 3.97
N TRP A 45 -4.58 2.66 4.82
CA TRP A 45 -4.93 3.80 5.66
C TRP A 45 -4.85 3.43 7.14
N SER A 46 -4.31 4.36 7.92
CA SER A 46 -4.37 4.28 9.37
C SER A 46 -4.68 5.67 9.91
N PRO A 47 -5.11 5.77 11.18
CA PRO A 47 -5.45 7.09 11.73
C PRO A 47 -4.31 8.11 11.68
N ASN A 48 -3.08 7.65 11.71
CA ASN A 48 -1.93 8.55 11.78
C ASN A 48 -1.26 8.76 10.43
N ASN A 49 -1.56 7.93 9.44
CA ASN A 49 -0.85 8.01 8.17
C ASN A 49 -1.56 7.20 7.10
N SER A 50 -1.29 7.51 5.85
CA SER A 50 -1.80 6.70 4.75
C SER A 50 -0.73 6.57 3.69
N TRP A 51 -0.82 5.47 2.92
CA TRP A 51 0.16 5.18 1.88
C TRP A 51 -0.58 4.72 0.63
N THR A 52 -0.15 5.21 -0.53
CA THR A 52 -0.67 4.74 -1.80
C THR A 52 0.46 3.99 -2.50
N VAL A 53 0.16 2.76 -2.92
CA VAL A 53 1.16 1.89 -3.52
C VAL A 53 0.72 1.46 -4.91
N LYS A 54 1.68 1.06 -5.74
CA LYS A 54 1.39 0.70 -7.13
C LYS A 54 0.79 -0.70 -7.28
N GLU A 55 0.98 -1.55 -6.30
CA GLU A 55 0.40 -2.89 -6.33
C GLU A 55 -1.12 -2.77 -6.33
N ASN A 56 -1.80 -3.62 -7.11
CA ASN A 56 -3.25 -3.57 -7.14
C ASN A 56 -3.83 -4.17 -5.85
N PHE A 57 -5.14 -3.99 -5.66
CA PHE A 57 -5.79 -4.38 -4.42
C PHE A 57 -5.58 -5.86 -4.10
N ASP A 58 -5.76 -6.73 -5.09
CA ASP A 58 -5.62 -8.16 -4.85
C ASP A 58 -4.21 -8.53 -4.43
N THR A 59 -3.21 -7.92 -5.07
CA THR A 59 -1.82 -8.17 -4.72
C THR A 59 -1.52 -7.68 -3.31
N VAL A 60 -2.02 -6.49 -2.96
CA VAL A 60 -1.81 -5.95 -1.61
C VAL A 60 -2.42 -6.87 -0.56
N MET A 61 -3.64 -7.33 -0.80
CA MET A 61 -4.31 -8.21 0.17
C MET A 61 -3.55 -9.52 0.33
N LYS A 62 -2.99 -10.04 -0.76
CA LYS A 62 -2.19 -11.25 -0.70
C LYS A 62 -0.93 -11.04 0.13
N ILE A 63 -0.25 -9.92 -0.10
CA ILE A 63 0.98 -9.61 0.65
C ILE A 63 0.67 -9.44 2.13
N VAL A 64 -0.38 -8.69 2.44
CA VAL A 64 -0.77 -8.44 3.84
C VAL A 64 -1.15 -9.72 4.54
N GLY A 65 -1.77 -10.65 3.83
CA GLY A 65 -2.21 -11.91 4.41
C GLY A 65 -1.15 -12.97 4.51
N GLU A 66 0.04 -12.74 3.96
CA GLU A 66 1.11 -13.73 4.01
C GLU A 66 1.60 -13.93 5.43
N LYS A 67 1.80 -15.19 5.79
CA LYS A 67 2.38 -15.51 7.08
C LYS A 67 3.90 -15.51 6.96
N GLU A 68 4.54 -15.17 8.03
CA GLU A 68 5.99 -15.16 8.09
C GLU A 68 6.54 -16.55 8.34
#